data_c587f27616a258be704f5fb91254e699
#
_entry.id   c587f27616a258be704f5fb91254e699
#
_cell.length_a   1.000
_cell.length_b   1.000
_cell.length_c   1.000
_cell.angle_alpha   90.00
_cell.angle_beta   90.00
_cell.angle_gamma   90.00
#
_symmetry.space_group_name_H-M   'P 1'
#
loop_
_entity.id
_entity.type
_entity.pdbx_description
1 polymer ?
#
loop_
_entity_poly.entity_id
_entity_poly.type
_entity_poly.pdbx_seq_one_letter_code
_entity_poly.pdbx_strand_id
1 'polypeptide(L)'
;VILWLVEPTDYIGAGEQHIIEMLKKTNTPVILVINKADTLAKKDEMLTYIDTYRKVYDFAEIVPASALRGQNTDLIIDLIFKYLPYGPMFYDEDTVTDQPERQIVAELIREKALHALNEEIPHGIAVTIESMKDRKRQNIVDIDATIICERDSHKGIIIGKGGAMLKKIGTNARFEKERLLDCKGKLKPWGKGE
;
A
#
# COMPACT_ATOMS: atom_id res chain seq x y z
N VAL A 1 -13.51 -12.31 -8.92
CA VAL A 1 -12.10 -12.56 -9.33
C VAL A 1 -11.17 -12.39 -8.14
N ILE A 2 -10.14 -13.24 -8.05
CA ILE A 2 -9.09 -13.16 -7.03
C ILE A 2 -7.79 -12.75 -7.73
N LEU A 3 -7.11 -11.71 -7.24
CA LEU A 3 -5.75 -11.39 -7.61
C LEU A 3 -4.81 -11.91 -6.52
N TRP A 4 -3.87 -12.76 -6.93
CA TRP A 4 -2.80 -13.19 -6.06
C TRP A 4 -1.48 -12.58 -6.51
N LEU A 5 -0.92 -11.68 -5.71
CA LEU A 5 0.33 -11.00 -6.01
C LEU A 5 1.48 -11.74 -5.34
N VAL A 6 2.51 -12.05 -6.12
CA VAL A 6 3.73 -12.70 -5.67
C VAL A 6 4.96 -11.97 -6.21
N GLU A 7 6.12 -12.19 -5.60
CA GLU A 7 7.40 -11.76 -6.14
C GLU A 7 8.02 -12.88 -7.00
N PRO A 8 8.94 -12.55 -7.92
CA PRO A 8 9.63 -13.57 -8.72
C PRO A 8 10.40 -14.54 -7.82
N THR A 9 10.04 -15.81 -7.87
CA THR A 9 10.71 -16.88 -7.13
C THR A 9 10.62 -18.20 -7.89
N ASP A 10 11.65 -19.02 -7.81
CA ASP A 10 11.67 -20.39 -8.33
C ASP A 10 11.26 -21.44 -7.29
N TYR A 11 10.92 -20.99 -6.08
CA TYR A 11 10.55 -21.82 -4.96
C TYR A 11 9.19 -21.39 -4.37
N ILE A 12 8.32 -22.37 -4.18
CA ILE A 12 7.03 -22.19 -3.52
C ILE A 12 7.18 -22.48 -2.02
N GLY A 13 7.14 -21.44 -1.20
CA GLY A 13 7.25 -21.55 0.26
C GLY A 13 6.02 -22.12 0.93
N ALA A 14 6.13 -22.43 2.23
CA ALA A 14 5.02 -23.00 3.03
C ALA A 14 3.80 -22.06 3.09
N GLY A 15 4.03 -20.74 3.14
CA GLY A 15 2.96 -19.73 3.12
C GLY A 15 2.19 -19.75 1.80
N GLU A 16 2.90 -19.82 0.67
CA GLU A 16 2.31 -19.88 -0.66
C GLU A 16 1.55 -21.20 -0.87
N GLN A 17 2.10 -22.33 -0.39
CA GLN A 17 1.40 -23.61 -0.42
C GLN A 17 0.08 -23.54 0.34
N HIS A 18 0.05 -22.88 1.51
CA HIS A 18 -1.18 -22.69 2.26
C HIS A 18 -2.21 -21.86 1.46
N ILE A 19 -1.78 -20.78 0.79
CA ILE A 19 -2.65 -19.98 -0.09
C ILE A 19 -3.19 -20.85 -1.23
N ILE A 20 -2.35 -21.67 -1.89
CA ILE A 20 -2.76 -22.57 -2.95
C ILE A 20 -3.86 -23.53 -2.47
N GLU A 21 -3.71 -24.11 -1.27
CA GLU A 21 -4.73 -25.00 -0.69
C GLU A 21 -6.04 -24.25 -0.37
N MET A 22 -6.00 -22.98 -0.06
CA MET A 22 -7.20 -22.14 0.07
C MET A 22 -7.84 -21.88 -1.29
N LEU A 23 -7.05 -21.54 -2.30
CA LEU A 23 -7.53 -21.27 -3.65
C LEU A 23 -8.20 -22.50 -4.28
N LYS A 24 -7.70 -23.71 -4.03
CA LYS A 24 -8.30 -24.97 -4.48
C LYS A 24 -9.72 -25.22 -3.94
N LYS A 25 -10.12 -24.50 -2.89
CA LYS A 25 -11.46 -24.62 -2.30
C LYS A 25 -12.50 -23.67 -2.92
N THR A 26 -12.09 -22.79 -3.84
CA THR A 26 -12.97 -21.85 -4.51
C THR A 26 -13.03 -22.13 -6.02
N ASN A 27 -14.16 -21.80 -6.63
CA ASN A 27 -14.33 -21.80 -8.08
C ASN A 27 -14.15 -20.41 -8.69
N THR A 28 -13.72 -19.45 -7.89
CA THR A 28 -13.52 -18.06 -8.34
C THR A 28 -12.28 -17.99 -9.24
N PRO A 29 -12.36 -17.35 -10.43
CA PRO A 29 -11.20 -17.15 -11.28
C PRO A 29 -10.05 -16.46 -10.52
N VAL A 30 -8.85 -17.02 -10.62
CA VAL A 30 -7.64 -16.52 -9.97
C VAL A 30 -6.67 -16.00 -11.02
N ILE A 31 -6.25 -14.75 -10.90
CA ILE A 31 -5.21 -14.13 -11.71
C ILE A 31 -3.95 -14.07 -10.83
N LEU A 32 -2.88 -14.75 -11.25
CA LEU A 32 -1.57 -14.63 -10.63
C LEU A 32 -0.84 -13.42 -11.20
N VAL A 33 -0.41 -12.51 -10.35
CA VAL A 33 0.42 -11.36 -10.74
C VAL A 33 1.81 -11.53 -10.15
N ILE A 34 2.80 -11.80 -11.01
CA ILE A 34 4.21 -11.85 -10.61
C ILE A 34 4.75 -10.42 -10.68
N ASN A 35 4.68 -9.72 -9.54
CA ASN A 35 5.06 -8.30 -9.42
C ASN A 35 6.60 -8.17 -9.28
N LYS A 36 7.09 -6.93 -9.36
CA LYS A 36 8.53 -6.59 -9.33
C LYS A 36 9.34 -7.20 -10.48
N ALA A 37 8.74 -7.39 -11.64
CA ALA A 37 9.43 -7.89 -12.83
C ALA A 37 10.63 -7.01 -13.26
N ASP A 38 10.64 -5.75 -12.83
CA ASP A 38 11.74 -4.79 -13.06
C ASP A 38 13.02 -5.12 -12.27
N THR A 39 12.95 -5.99 -11.27
CA THR A 39 14.12 -6.42 -10.47
C THR A 39 14.91 -7.54 -11.13
N LEU A 40 14.36 -8.19 -12.17
CA LEU A 40 15.00 -9.30 -12.84
C LEU A 40 16.13 -8.83 -13.76
N ALA A 41 17.29 -9.47 -13.63
CA ALA A 41 18.44 -9.19 -14.47
C ALA A 41 18.24 -9.66 -15.93
N LYS A 42 17.53 -10.78 -16.11
CA LYS A 42 17.23 -11.38 -17.41
C LYS A 42 15.73 -11.67 -17.55
N LYS A 43 15.15 -11.25 -18.67
CA LYS A 43 13.72 -11.49 -18.95
C LYS A 43 13.35 -12.96 -19.05
N ASP A 44 14.29 -13.80 -19.46
CA ASP A 44 14.09 -15.25 -19.63
C ASP A 44 13.86 -15.97 -18.28
N GLU A 45 14.36 -15.40 -17.18
CA GLU A 45 14.11 -15.92 -15.83
C GLU A 45 12.61 -15.91 -15.48
N MET A 46 11.86 -14.96 -16.03
CA MET A 46 10.40 -14.87 -15.81
C MET A 46 9.66 -16.12 -16.27
N LEU A 47 10.11 -16.75 -17.35
CA LEU A 47 9.49 -17.99 -17.86
C LEU A 47 9.61 -19.13 -16.83
N THR A 48 10.73 -19.22 -16.14
CA THR A 48 10.96 -20.21 -15.08
C THR A 48 9.97 -19.99 -13.92
N TYR A 49 9.75 -18.74 -13.51
CA TYR A 49 8.81 -18.42 -12.44
C TYR A 49 7.37 -18.72 -12.84
N ILE A 50 6.97 -18.36 -14.05
CA ILE A 50 5.67 -18.72 -14.61
C ILE A 50 5.45 -20.23 -14.57
N ASP A 51 6.44 -21.02 -15.03
CA ASP A 51 6.36 -22.47 -15.07
C ASP A 51 6.28 -23.10 -13.67
N THR A 52 6.94 -22.50 -12.68
CA THR A 52 6.85 -22.92 -11.28
C THR A 52 5.42 -22.83 -10.75
N TYR A 53 4.77 -21.69 -10.97
CA TYR A 53 3.40 -21.49 -10.51
C TYR A 53 2.37 -22.29 -11.31
N ARG A 54 2.53 -22.44 -12.63
CA ARG A 54 1.61 -23.23 -13.47
C ARG A 54 1.50 -24.70 -13.07
N LYS A 55 2.53 -25.27 -12.44
CA LYS A 55 2.56 -26.65 -11.99
C LYS A 55 1.74 -26.88 -10.71
N VAL A 56 1.43 -25.84 -9.93
CA VAL A 56 0.82 -25.97 -8.60
C VAL A 56 -0.64 -25.57 -8.57
N TYR A 57 -1.10 -24.74 -9.53
CA TYR A 57 -2.48 -24.29 -9.63
C TYR A 57 -2.84 -23.89 -11.07
N ASP A 58 -4.09 -24.12 -11.47
CA ASP A 58 -4.64 -23.71 -12.77
C ASP A 58 -5.19 -22.28 -12.70
N PHE A 59 -4.31 -21.32 -12.92
CA PHE A 59 -4.67 -19.90 -12.92
C PHE A 59 -5.44 -19.53 -14.18
N ALA A 60 -6.47 -18.68 -14.04
CA ALA A 60 -7.18 -18.12 -15.19
C ALA A 60 -6.25 -17.29 -16.08
N GLU A 61 -5.31 -16.55 -15.45
CA GLU A 61 -4.27 -15.78 -16.15
C GLU A 61 -3.00 -15.71 -15.25
N ILE A 62 -1.83 -15.57 -15.88
CA ILE A 62 -0.56 -15.29 -15.18
C ILE A 62 0.06 -14.07 -15.85
N VAL A 63 0.24 -12.99 -15.09
CA VAL A 63 0.69 -11.70 -15.58
C VAL A 63 1.97 -11.27 -14.87
N PRO A 64 3.12 -11.25 -15.56
CA PRO A 64 4.30 -10.56 -15.07
C PRO A 64 4.05 -9.05 -15.06
N ALA A 65 4.33 -8.38 -13.95
CA ALA A 65 4.07 -6.95 -13.80
C ALA A 65 5.16 -6.24 -13.00
N SER A 66 5.23 -4.92 -13.17
CA SER A 66 5.96 -4.03 -12.29
C SER A 66 5.05 -2.88 -11.91
N ALA A 67 4.51 -2.92 -10.70
CA ALA A 67 3.70 -1.82 -10.18
C ALA A 67 4.51 -0.53 -10.08
N LEU A 68 5.79 -0.62 -9.73
CA LEU A 68 6.70 0.52 -9.65
C LEU A 68 6.88 1.24 -10.99
N ARG A 69 6.90 0.49 -12.10
CA ARG A 69 7.13 1.01 -13.47
C ARG A 69 5.83 1.18 -14.26
N GLY A 70 4.69 0.82 -13.72
CA GLY A 70 3.41 0.78 -14.43
C GLY A 70 3.36 -0.29 -15.53
N GLN A 71 4.27 -1.26 -15.53
CA GLN A 71 4.31 -2.30 -16.55
C GLN A 71 3.19 -3.31 -16.33
N ASN A 72 2.36 -3.53 -17.38
CA ASN A 72 1.21 -4.43 -17.39
C ASN A 72 0.12 -4.13 -16.32
N THR A 73 0.13 -2.94 -15.71
CA THR A 73 -0.92 -2.53 -14.77
C THR A 73 -2.28 -2.39 -15.46
N ASP A 74 -2.33 -1.80 -16.65
CA ASP A 74 -3.55 -1.65 -17.42
C ASP A 74 -4.12 -3.01 -17.86
N LEU A 75 -3.24 -3.94 -18.28
CA LEU A 75 -3.63 -5.31 -18.61
C LEU A 75 -4.29 -6.02 -17.41
N ILE A 76 -3.77 -5.83 -16.20
CA ILE A 76 -4.38 -6.40 -15.00
C ILE A 76 -5.78 -5.86 -14.77
N ILE A 77 -6.00 -4.56 -14.98
CA ILE A 77 -7.32 -3.92 -14.87
C ILE A 77 -8.27 -4.52 -15.91
N ASP A 78 -7.86 -4.64 -17.16
CA ASP A 78 -8.68 -5.23 -18.23
C ASP A 78 -9.06 -6.68 -17.91
N LEU A 79 -8.13 -7.47 -17.38
CA LEU A 79 -8.37 -8.84 -16.95
C LEU A 79 -9.33 -8.91 -15.75
N ILE A 80 -9.24 -8.00 -14.79
CA ILE A 80 -10.21 -7.91 -13.71
C ILE A 80 -11.62 -7.72 -14.28
N PHE A 81 -11.82 -6.74 -15.16
CA PHE A 81 -13.11 -6.50 -15.79
C PHE A 81 -13.60 -7.71 -16.63
N LYS A 82 -12.70 -8.41 -17.30
CA LYS A 82 -13.03 -9.63 -18.07
C LYS A 82 -13.64 -10.72 -17.19
N TYR A 83 -13.15 -10.87 -15.95
CA TYR A 83 -13.58 -11.95 -15.06
C TYR A 83 -14.59 -11.50 -13.98
N LEU A 84 -14.91 -10.22 -13.88
CA LEU A 84 -15.96 -9.74 -12.99
C LEU A 84 -17.35 -10.08 -13.55
N PRO A 85 -18.27 -10.62 -12.73
CA PRO A 85 -19.66 -10.79 -13.15
C PRO A 85 -20.36 -9.43 -13.21
N TYR A 86 -21.36 -9.32 -14.09
CA TYR A 86 -22.26 -8.18 -14.05
C TYR A 86 -23.11 -8.21 -12.77
N GLY A 87 -23.24 -7.06 -12.13
CA GLY A 87 -24.00 -6.92 -10.88
C GLY A 87 -24.39 -5.48 -10.59
N PRO A 88 -25.19 -5.25 -9.56
CA PRO A 88 -25.50 -3.89 -9.12
C PRO A 88 -24.23 -3.20 -8.60
N MET A 89 -24.20 -1.88 -8.71
CA MET A 89 -23.17 -1.06 -8.08
C MET A 89 -23.32 -1.14 -6.57
N PHE A 90 -22.22 -1.43 -5.86
CA PHE A 90 -22.18 -1.47 -4.41
C PHE A 90 -21.80 -0.11 -3.80
N TYR A 91 -21.18 0.75 -4.60
CA TYR A 91 -20.76 2.10 -4.24
C TYR A 91 -21.24 3.08 -5.30
N ASP A 92 -21.56 4.30 -4.93
CA ASP A 92 -21.88 5.38 -5.86
C ASP A 92 -20.65 5.77 -6.69
N GLU A 93 -20.86 6.30 -7.90
CA GLU A 93 -19.77 6.69 -8.82
C GLU A 93 -18.80 7.71 -8.21
N ASP A 94 -19.30 8.55 -7.30
CA ASP A 94 -18.50 9.57 -6.60
C ASP A 94 -17.76 9.03 -5.37
N THR A 95 -17.96 7.74 -5.01
CA THR A 95 -17.30 7.15 -3.85
C THR A 95 -15.85 6.78 -4.17
N VAL A 96 -14.90 7.61 -3.73
CA VAL A 96 -13.47 7.40 -3.96
C VAL A 96 -12.91 6.28 -3.07
N THR A 97 -13.47 6.11 -1.85
CA THR A 97 -13.03 5.10 -0.88
C THR A 97 -14.10 4.91 0.20
N ASP A 98 -14.17 3.71 0.76
CA ASP A 98 -15.00 3.35 1.91
C ASP A 98 -14.27 3.58 3.25
N GLN A 99 -12.97 3.95 3.19
CA GLN A 99 -12.18 4.17 4.38
C GLN A 99 -12.51 5.51 5.05
N PRO A 100 -12.62 5.56 6.37
CA PRO A 100 -12.77 6.82 7.09
C PRO A 100 -11.62 7.79 6.77
N GLU A 101 -11.95 9.08 6.56
CA GLU A 101 -10.96 10.13 6.27
C GLU A 101 -9.75 10.09 7.23
N ARG A 102 -10.04 9.77 8.49
CA ARG A 102 -9.04 9.62 9.55
C ARG A 102 -7.99 8.54 9.25
N GLN A 103 -8.41 7.43 8.68
CA GLN A 103 -7.54 6.32 8.30
C GLN A 103 -6.69 6.68 7.10
N ILE A 104 -7.26 7.34 6.10
CA ILE A 104 -6.54 7.84 4.92
C ILE A 104 -5.43 8.79 5.35
N VAL A 105 -5.73 9.72 6.24
CA VAL A 105 -4.74 10.68 6.77
C VAL A 105 -3.63 9.97 7.54
N ALA A 106 -3.95 8.95 8.35
CA ALA A 106 -2.95 8.16 9.06
C ALA A 106 -2.00 7.46 8.08
N GLU A 107 -2.53 6.81 7.04
CA GLU A 107 -1.72 6.15 6.03
C GLU A 107 -0.87 7.12 5.20
N LEU A 108 -1.38 8.29 4.87
CA LEU A 108 -0.58 9.34 4.21
C LEU A 108 0.62 9.77 5.07
N ILE A 109 0.41 9.99 6.36
CA ILE A 109 1.50 10.34 7.27
C ILE A 109 2.50 9.20 7.35
N ARG A 110 2.03 7.95 7.44
CA ARG A 110 2.89 6.76 7.49
C ARG A 110 3.72 6.62 6.21
N GLU A 111 3.11 6.78 5.06
CA GLU A 111 3.81 6.76 3.75
C GLU A 111 4.92 7.81 3.70
N LYS A 112 4.62 9.07 4.07
CA LYS A 112 5.62 10.14 4.04
C LYS A 112 6.72 9.93 5.09
N ALA A 113 6.40 9.30 6.22
CA ALA A 113 7.40 8.90 7.21
C ALA A 113 8.33 7.82 6.63
N LEU A 114 7.80 6.76 6.03
CA LEU A 114 8.58 5.70 5.41
C LEU A 114 9.49 6.26 4.30
N HIS A 115 8.97 7.10 3.41
CA HIS A 115 9.77 7.73 2.35
C HIS A 115 10.87 8.67 2.89
N ALA A 116 10.61 9.35 4.01
CA ALA A 116 11.60 10.28 4.58
C ALA A 116 12.72 9.55 5.34
N LEU A 117 12.42 8.38 5.89
CA LEU A 117 13.32 7.57 6.70
C LEU A 117 14.12 6.54 5.87
N ASN A 118 13.73 6.35 4.59
CA ASN A 118 14.35 5.40 3.67
C ASN A 118 14.59 4.01 4.30
N GLU A 119 15.83 3.50 4.19
CA GLU A 119 16.21 2.17 4.65
C GLU A 119 16.48 2.09 6.18
N GLU A 120 16.49 3.22 6.90
CA GLU A 120 16.86 3.25 8.32
C GLU A 120 15.78 2.61 9.22
N ILE A 121 14.49 2.67 8.83
CA ILE A 121 13.36 2.07 9.58
C ILE A 121 12.31 1.53 8.59
N PRO A 122 12.55 0.37 7.94
CA PRO A 122 11.75 -0.05 6.81
C PRO A 122 10.30 -0.47 7.14
N HIS A 123 9.99 -0.95 8.35
CA HIS A 123 8.66 -1.55 8.62
C HIS A 123 8.09 -1.30 10.02
N GLY A 124 8.78 -0.63 10.90
CA GLY A 124 8.41 -0.49 12.31
C GLY A 124 7.67 0.80 12.67
N ILE A 125 6.82 1.35 11.77
CA ILE A 125 6.09 2.58 12.02
C ILE A 125 4.59 2.36 11.87
N ALA A 126 3.83 2.76 12.90
CA ALA A 126 2.39 2.95 12.84
C ALA A 126 2.03 4.42 13.09
N VAL A 127 0.88 4.85 12.62
CA VAL A 127 0.37 6.21 12.85
C VAL A 127 -1.04 6.14 13.38
N THR A 128 -1.29 6.85 14.47
CA THR A 128 -2.63 7.07 15.04
C THR A 128 -3.02 8.52 14.94
N ILE A 129 -4.30 8.77 14.64
CA ILE A 129 -4.87 10.12 14.66
C ILE A 129 -5.55 10.32 16.00
N GLU A 130 -5.02 11.18 16.84
CA GLU A 130 -5.59 11.49 18.15
C GLU A 130 -6.82 12.41 18.01
N SER A 131 -6.70 13.44 17.18
CA SER A 131 -7.81 14.34 16.90
C SER A 131 -7.79 14.89 15.48
N MET A 132 -8.99 15.09 14.92
CA MET A 132 -9.23 15.88 13.71
C MET A 132 -10.31 16.92 14.04
N LYS A 133 -9.99 18.20 13.90
CA LYS A 133 -10.90 19.32 14.21
C LYS A 133 -10.99 20.29 13.04
N ASP A 134 -12.17 20.39 12.48
CA ASP A 134 -12.46 21.32 11.40
C ASP A 134 -12.66 22.75 11.94
N ARG A 135 -11.92 23.70 11.37
CA ARG A 135 -12.11 25.14 11.58
C ARG A 135 -13.10 25.67 10.55
N LYS A 136 -14.39 25.44 10.77
CA LYS A 136 -15.51 25.73 9.86
C LYS A 136 -15.48 27.09 9.13
N ARG A 137 -14.77 28.10 9.67
CA ARG A 137 -14.66 29.43 9.05
C ARG A 137 -13.45 29.62 8.14
N GLN A 138 -12.49 28.69 8.15
CA GLN A 138 -11.19 28.86 7.48
C GLN A 138 -10.87 27.75 6.47
N ASN A 139 -11.74 26.77 6.29
CA ASN A 139 -11.47 25.55 5.51
C ASN A 139 -10.13 24.91 5.89
N ILE A 140 -9.86 24.84 7.21
CA ILE A 140 -8.63 24.26 7.78
C ILE A 140 -9.03 23.14 8.72
N VAL A 141 -8.36 22.00 8.60
CA VAL A 141 -8.49 20.88 9.53
C VAL A 141 -7.21 20.78 10.36
N ASP A 142 -7.35 20.94 11.68
CA ASP A 142 -6.25 20.64 12.62
C ASP A 142 -6.20 19.14 12.88
N ILE A 143 -5.04 18.55 12.70
CA ILE A 143 -4.81 17.11 12.87
C ILE A 143 -3.69 16.91 13.87
N ASP A 144 -3.99 16.21 14.97
CA ASP A 144 -3.01 15.71 15.91
C ASP A 144 -2.78 14.22 15.63
N ALA A 145 -1.55 13.86 15.27
CA ALA A 145 -1.17 12.50 14.95
C ALA A 145 0.05 12.06 15.76
N THR A 146 0.06 10.79 16.17
CA THR A 146 1.16 10.15 16.87
C THR A 146 1.83 9.15 15.96
N ILE A 147 3.15 9.25 15.77
CA ILE A 147 3.95 8.24 15.10
C ILE A 147 4.50 7.29 16.16
N ILE A 148 4.15 6.02 16.06
CA ILE A 148 4.57 4.93 16.93
C ILE A 148 5.70 4.18 16.24
N CYS A 149 6.76 3.87 16.95
CA CYS A 149 7.88 3.05 16.45
C CYS A 149 8.13 1.86 17.37
N GLU A 150 8.57 0.75 16.79
CA GLU A 150 8.82 -0.50 17.50
C GLU A 150 9.96 -0.41 18.54
N ARG A 151 10.94 0.47 18.31
CA ARG A 151 12.15 0.56 19.14
C ARG A 151 12.43 2.00 19.55
N ASP A 152 12.82 2.21 20.80
CA ASP A 152 13.22 3.53 21.30
C ASP A 152 14.40 4.15 20.51
N SER A 153 15.30 3.33 19.98
CA SER A 153 16.39 3.79 19.11
C SER A 153 15.92 4.48 17.85
N HIS A 154 14.74 4.09 17.31
CA HIS A 154 14.15 4.70 16.11
C HIS A 154 13.58 6.09 16.38
N LYS A 155 13.20 6.38 17.62
CA LYS A 155 12.60 7.66 18.00
C LYS A 155 13.49 8.86 17.67
N GLY A 156 14.79 8.74 17.96
CA GLY A 156 15.76 9.79 17.63
C GLY A 156 15.85 10.05 16.12
N ILE A 157 15.79 8.99 15.31
CA ILE A 157 15.86 9.05 13.85
C ILE A 157 14.59 9.73 13.31
N ILE A 158 13.40 9.32 13.77
CA ILE A 158 12.10 9.88 13.35
C ILE A 158 11.99 11.37 13.73
N ILE A 159 12.46 11.77 14.89
CA ILE A 159 12.46 13.17 15.33
C ILE A 159 13.49 13.96 14.52
N GLY A 160 14.70 13.41 14.35
CA GLY A 160 15.82 14.07 13.69
C GLY A 160 16.40 15.22 14.52
N LYS A 161 17.53 15.77 14.07
CA LYS A 161 18.20 16.88 14.74
C LYS A 161 17.29 18.09 14.89
N GLY A 162 16.97 18.48 16.13
CA GLY A 162 16.06 19.60 16.41
C GLY A 162 14.65 19.45 15.87
N GLY A 163 14.17 18.20 15.63
CA GLY A 163 12.84 17.95 15.09
C GLY A 163 12.71 18.11 13.56
N ALA A 164 13.82 18.23 12.86
CA ALA A 164 13.82 18.52 11.42
C ALA A 164 13.16 17.41 10.58
N MET A 165 13.39 16.14 10.93
CA MET A 165 12.80 15.02 10.19
C MET A 165 11.28 14.96 10.41
N LEU A 166 10.84 15.09 11.65
CA LEU A 166 9.42 15.13 11.98
C LEU A 166 8.69 16.29 11.27
N LYS A 167 9.33 17.46 11.20
CA LYS A 167 8.83 18.61 10.47
C LYS A 167 8.72 18.34 8.96
N LYS A 168 9.72 17.67 8.37
CA LYS A 168 9.71 17.25 6.94
C LYS A 168 8.56 16.31 6.65
N ILE A 169 8.38 15.28 7.48
CA ILE A 169 7.27 14.31 7.38
C ILE A 169 5.92 15.04 7.43
N GLY A 170 5.73 15.88 8.44
CA GLY A 170 4.48 16.63 8.61
C GLY A 170 4.19 17.60 7.46
N THR A 171 5.21 18.23 6.91
CA THR A 171 5.04 19.13 5.75
C THR A 171 4.62 18.36 4.50
N ASN A 172 5.29 17.24 4.20
CA ASN A 172 4.98 16.43 3.03
C ASN A 172 3.58 15.80 3.13
N ALA A 173 3.22 15.28 4.29
CA ALA A 173 1.90 14.73 4.54
C ALA A 173 0.79 15.79 4.41
N ARG A 174 1.04 17.01 4.87
CA ARG A 174 0.08 18.12 4.72
C ARG A 174 -0.20 18.44 3.25
N PHE A 175 0.82 18.55 2.41
CA PHE A 175 0.64 18.84 0.98
C PHE A 175 -0.21 17.76 0.29
N GLU A 176 0.05 16.49 0.56
CA GLU A 176 -0.70 15.40 -0.06
C GLU A 176 -2.16 15.36 0.44
N LYS A 177 -2.38 15.58 1.73
CA LYS A 177 -3.73 15.68 2.31
C LYS A 177 -4.52 16.85 1.72
N GLU A 178 -3.90 18.03 1.56
CA GLU A 178 -4.53 19.20 0.95
C GLU A 178 -4.94 18.93 -0.50
N ARG A 179 -4.17 18.13 -1.22
CA ARG A 179 -4.48 17.72 -2.59
C ARG A 179 -5.63 16.71 -2.67
N LEU A 180 -5.74 15.79 -1.71
CA LEU A 180 -6.77 14.73 -1.72
C LEU A 180 -8.13 15.21 -1.19
N LEU A 181 -8.14 16.07 -0.19
CA LEU A 181 -9.35 16.45 0.53
C LEU A 181 -9.81 17.90 0.23
N ASP A 182 -9.16 18.56 -0.70
CA ASP A 182 -9.41 19.95 -1.10
C ASP A 182 -9.58 20.92 0.09
N CYS A 183 -8.83 20.68 1.17
CA CYS A 183 -8.85 21.50 2.38
C CYS A 183 -7.46 21.72 2.95
N LYS A 184 -7.20 22.91 3.53
CA LYS A 184 -5.93 23.21 4.20
C LYS A 184 -5.76 22.39 5.47
N GLY A 185 -4.57 21.84 5.72
CA GLY A 185 -4.27 21.03 6.89
C GLY A 185 -3.21 21.67 7.80
N LYS A 186 -3.39 21.54 9.12
CA LYS A 186 -2.36 21.86 10.10
C LYS A 186 -2.04 20.60 10.90
N LEU A 187 -0.86 20.07 10.68
CA LEU A 187 -0.39 18.81 11.26
C LEU A 187 0.53 19.10 12.45
N LYS A 188 0.26 18.47 13.59
CA LYS A 188 1.13 18.48 14.76
C LYS A 188 1.56 17.05 15.07
N PRO A 189 2.67 16.58 14.50
CA PRO A 189 3.16 15.23 14.78
C PRO A 189 3.83 15.16 16.16
N TRP A 190 3.48 14.16 16.95
CA TRP A 190 4.14 13.80 18.21
C TRP A 190 4.72 12.38 18.06
N GLY A 191 5.94 12.17 18.54
CA GLY A 191 6.55 10.85 18.62
C GLY A 191 6.44 10.30 20.03
N LYS A 192 5.75 9.16 20.23
CA LYS A 192 5.82 8.33 21.43
C LYS A 192 6.49 7.02 21.04
N GLY A 193 7.47 6.55 21.86
CA GLY A 193 7.90 5.17 21.86
C GLY A 193 7.20 4.47 23.02
N GLU A 194 6.74 3.26 22.79
CA GLU A 194 6.43 2.28 23.82
C GLU A 194 7.63 1.38 24.04
#